data_9291ff61e1f2c1bf094c77e464dbfcff
#
_entry.id   9291ff61e1f2c1bf094c77e464dbfcff
#
_cell.length_a   1.000
_cell.length_b   1.000
_cell.length_c   1.000
_cell.angle_alpha   90.00
_cell.angle_beta   90.00
_cell.angle_gamma   90.00
#
_symmetry.space_group_name_H-M   'P 1'
#
loop_
_entity.id
_entity.type
_entity.pdbx_description
1 polymer ?
#
loop_
_entity_poly.entity_id
_entity_poly.type
_entity_poly.pdbx_seq_one_letter_code
_entity_poly.pdbx_strand_id
1 'polypeptide(L)'
;MEIAFVLLVAAATFGVCFLVDKGFTKLFRSQSQHYSGLSVRLNKKYGAIGLILCVVGIGAIFTGLSATWVLIAGGAIVTLMGAALVVYYMTFGIFYDKESFVYTSFGKKSVTYRYQQIRAQQIYIVQGGNILVELHMTDGKTVHVQLQLKDADKFLDTAFAGWCAQRGIDPAGCDFHDPDNSCWFPKAVEE
;
A
#
# COMPACT_ATOMS: atom_id res chain seq x y z
N MET A 1 -15.04 -25.17 -23.26
CA MET A 1 -14.90 -23.73 -23.53
C MET A 1 -14.74 -22.89 -22.24
N GLU A 2 -15.45 -23.24 -21.15
CA GLU A 2 -15.44 -22.46 -19.88
C GLU A 2 -14.05 -22.40 -19.21
N ILE A 3 -13.34 -23.54 -19.14
CA ILE A 3 -12.01 -23.61 -18.51
C ILE A 3 -10.99 -22.74 -19.27
N ALA A 4 -11.04 -22.76 -20.59
CA ALA A 4 -10.16 -21.95 -21.43
C ALA A 4 -10.43 -20.43 -21.23
N PHE A 5 -11.70 -20.05 -21.06
CA PHE A 5 -12.09 -18.68 -20.79
C PHE A 5 -11.59 -18.23 -19.40
N VAL A 6 -11.74 -19.05 -18.37
CA VAL A 6 -11.25 -18.76 -17.02
C VAL A 6 -9.72 -18.61 -17.01
N LEU A 7 -8.99 -19.48 -17.71
CA LEU A 7 -7.54 -19.39 -17.82
C LEU A 7 -7.10 -18.12 -18.56
N LEU A 8 -7.82 -17.73 -19.61
CA LEU A 8 -7.54 -16.52 -20.38
C LEU A 8 -7.78 -15.26 -19.53
N VAL A 9 -8.87 -15.21 -18.78
CA VAL A 9 -9.17 -14.12 -17.83
C VAL A 9 -8.11 -14.04 -16.76
N ALA A 10 -7.70 -15.18 -16.17
CA ALA A 10 -6.65 -15.22 -15.17
C ALA A 10 -5.30 -14.72 -15.76
N ALA A 11 -4.91 -15.21 -16.93
CA ALA A 11 -3.68 -14.78 -17.59
C ALA A 11 -3.69 -13.28 -17.95
N ALA A 12 -4.81 -12.76 -18.46
CA ALA A 12 -4.99 -11.34 -18.73
C ALA A 12 -4.90 -10.51 -17.45
N THR A 13 -5.53 -10.97 -16.36
CA THR A 13 -5.50 -10.32 -15.04
C THR A 13 -4.07 -10.22 -14.50
N PHE A 14 -3.32 -11.32 -14.53
CA PHE A 14 -1.92 -11.32 -14.12
C PHE A 14 -1.04 -10.46 -15.03
N GLY A 15 -1.29 -10.47 -16.33
CA GLY A 15 -0.59 -9.64 -17.31
C GLY A 15 -0.80 -8.15 -17.04
N VAL A 16 -2.03 -7.73 -16.81
CA VAL A 16 -2.36 -6.34 -16.47
C VAL A 16 -1.73 -5.94 -15.14
N CYS A 17 -1.82 -6.76 -14.09
CA CYS A 17 -1.16 -6.48 -12.82
C CYS A 17 0.35 -6.33 -12.97
N PHE A 18 0.99 -7.14 -13.82
CA PHE A 18 2.40 -7.05 -14.10
C PHE A 18 2.77 -5.77 -14.86
N LEU A 19 1.98 -5.39 -15.87
CA LEU A 19 2.18 -4.14 -16.63
C LEU A 19 1.97 -2.91 -15.76
N VAL A 20 0.97 -2.93 -14.90
CA VAL A 20 0.70 -1.88 -13.91
C VAL A 20 1.87 -1.74 -12.95
N ASP A 21 2.39 -2.83 -12.42
CA ASP A 21 3.53 -2.83 -11.51
C ASP A 21 4.78 -2.21 -12.18
N LYS A 22 5.01 -2.59 -13.45
CA LYS A 22 6.13 -2.07 -14.24
C LYS A 22 5.96 -0.60 -14.63
N GLY A 23 4.75 -0.21 -15.01
CA GLY A 23 4.39 1.18 -15.36
C GLY A 23 4.44 2.10 -14.15
N PHE A 24 3.94 1.63 -13.01
CA PHE A 24 3.95 2.36 -11.75
C PHE A 24 5.39 2.61 -11.27
N THR A 25 6.23 1.58 -11.30
CA THR A 25 7.66 1.71 -10.98
C THR A 25 8.36 2.73 -11.88
N LYS A 26 7.99 2.80 -13.16
CA LYS A 26 8.56 3.75 -14.13
C LYS A 26 8.08 5.18 -13.89
N LEU A 27 6.79 5.38 -13.55
CA LEU A 27 6.18 6.68 -13.26
C LEU A 27 6.76 7.32 -11.99
N PHE A 28 6.96 6.53 -10.93
CA PHE A 28 7.51 7.03 -9.66
C PHE A 28 9.03 7.16 -9.68
N ARG A 29 9.72 6.41 -10.52
CA ARG A 29 11.17 6.55 -10.74
C ARG A 29 11.57 7.94 -11.23
N SER A 30 10.68 8.64 -11.95
CA SER A 30 10.94 9.99 -12.42
C SER A 30 10.76 11.07 -11.34
N GLN A 31 10.10 10.75 -10.22
CA GLN A 31 9.83 11.71 -9.14
C GLN A 31 10.80 11.59 -7.95
N SER A 32 11.48 10.45 -7.80
CA SER A 32 12.48 10.28 -6.73
C SER A 32 13.87 10.14 -7.35
N GLN A 33 14.73 11.12 -7.12
CA GLN A 33 16.14 11.09 -7.54
C GLN A 33 16.95 9.99 -6.83
N HIS A 34 16.37 9.30 -5.83
CA HIS A 34 17.03 8.34 -4.95
C HIS A 34 16.33 6.98 -4.90
N TYR A 35 15.81 6.50 -6.02
CA TYR A 35 15.13 5.22 -6.04
C TYR A 35 16.10 4.05 -5.91
N SER A 36 16.18 3.46 -4.72
CA SER A 36 16.99 2.26 -4.43
C SER A 36 16.33 0.95 -4.89
N GLY A 37 15.11 1.02 -5.40
CA GLY A 37 14.32 -0.16 -5.77
C GLY A 37 13.53 -0.77 -4.61
N LEU A 38 13.65 -0.25 -3.41
CA LEU A 38 12.93 -0.72 -2.23
C LEU A 38 11.56 -0.06 -2.14
N SER A 39 10.52 -0.86 -1.97
CA SER A 39 9.15 -0.34 -1.88
C SER A 39 8.25 -1.24 -1.04
N VAL A 40 7.41 -0.60 -0.23
CA VAL A 40 6.27 -1.25 0.45
C VAL A 40 5.05 -1.10 -0.44
N ARG A 41 4.43 -2.21 -0.79
CA ARG A 41 3.27 -2.23 -1.68
C ARG A 41 2.20 -3.17 -1.21
N LEU A 42 0.98 -2.90 -1.64
CA LEU A 42 -0.12 -3.84 -1.50
C LEU A 42 0.20 -5.16 -2.20
N ASN A 43 -0.23 -6.25 -1.60
CA ASN A 43 -0.08 -7.56 -2.22
C ASN A 43 -0.86 -7.58 -3.55
N LYS A 44 -0.26 -8.17 -4.58
CA LYS A 44 -0.86 -8.34 -5.93
C LYS A 44 -2.25 -8.99 -5.92
N LYS A 45 -2.58 -9.72 -4.84
CA LYS A 45 -3.92 -10.30 -4.61
C LYS A 45 -5.03 -9.24 -4.69
N TYR A 46 -4.81 -8.04 -4.14
CA TYR A 46 -5.84 -6.99 -4.14
C TYR A 46 -6.12 -6.45 -5.54
N GLY A 47 -5.08 -6.25 -6.35
CA GLY A 47 -5.24 -5.87 -7.75
C GLY A 47 -5.97 -6.95 -8.56
N ALA A 48 -5.58 -8.22 -8.36
CA ALA A 48 -6.21 -9.36 -9.03
C ALA A 48 -7.70 -9.51 -8.65
N ILE A 49 -8.03 -9.43 -7.36
CA ILE A 49 -9.42 -9.49 -6.87
C ILE A 49 -10.23 -8.34 -7.45
N GLY A 50 -9.68 -7.12 -7.43
CA GLY A 50 -10.34 -5.94 -7.99
C GLY A 50 -10.68 -6.11 -9.47
N LEU A 51 -9.74 -6.65 -10.26
CA LEU A 51 -9.95 -6.91 -11.68
C LEU A 51 -11.01 -7.99 -11.94
N ILE A 52 -10.98 -9.09 -11.17
CA ILE A 52 -12.00 -10.15 -11.24
C ILE A 52 -13.37 -9.57 -10.93
N LEU A 53 -13.50 -8.76 -9.87
CA LEU A 53 -14.76 -8.10 -9.54
C LEU A 53 -15.25 -7.18 -10.66
N CYS A 54 -14.36 -6.42 -11.32
CA CYS A 54 -14.74 -5.61 -12.47
C CYS A 54 -15.31 -6.47 -13.61
N VAL A 55 -14.64 -7.57 -13.96
CA VAL A 55 -15.09 -8.47 -15.05
C VAL A 55 -16.43 -9.10 -14.72
N VAL A 56 -16.61 -9.60 -13.49
CA VAL A 56 -17.86 -10.21 -13.02
C VAL A 56 -18.99 -9.16 -13.01
N GLY A 57 -18.73 -7.96 -12.49
CA GLY A 57 -19.72 -6.89 -12.44
C GLY A 57 -20.15 -6.42 -13.84
N ILE A 58 -19.20 -6.26 -14.76
CA ILE A 58 -19.51 -5.93 -16.16
C ILE A 58 -20.32 -7.06 -16.82
N GLY A 59 -19.96 -8.32 -16.61
CA GLY A 59 -20.73 -9.47 -17.10
C GLY A 59 -22.17 -9.47 -16.58
N ALA A 60 -22.37 -9.16 -15.29
CA ALA A 60 -23.69 -9.05 -14.69
C ALA A 60 -24.52 -7.91 -15.28
N ILE A 61 -23.88 -6.77 -15.62
CA ILE A 61 -24.58 -5.67 -16.32
C ILE A 61 -25.08 -6.11 -17.69
N PHE A 62 -24.21 -6.78 -18.49
CA PHE A 62 -24.59 -7.25 -19.81
C PHE A 62 -25.74 -8.27 -19.77
N THR A 63 -25.68 -9.23 -18.85
CA THR A 63 -26.77 -10.19 -18.68
C THR A 63 -28.04 -9.54 -18.15
N GLY A 64 -27.91 -8.50 -17.32
CA GLY A 64 -29.04 -7.74 -16.76
C GLY A 64 -29.82 -6.95 -17.82
N LEU A 65 -29.17 -6.52 -18.90
CA LEU A 65 -29.84 -5.80 -20.01
C LEU A 65 -30.97 -6.62 -20.66
N SER A 66 -30.85 -7.93 -20.65
CA SER A 66 -31.88 -8.85 -21.19
C SER A 66 -32.75 -9.51 -20.12
N ALA A 67 -32.44 -9.35 -18.83
CA ALA A 67 -33.10 -10.07 -17.75
C ALA A 67 -33.79 -9.13 -16.74
N THR A 68 -33.06 -8.47 -15.86
CA THR A 68 -33.61 -7.68 -14.78
C THR A 68 -32.73 -6.47 -14.43
N TRP A 69 -33.38 -5.35 -14.08
CA TRP A 69 -32.67 -4.15 -13.62
C TRP A 69 -31.85 -4.39 -12.33
N VAL A 70 -32.21 -5.37 -11.50
CA VAL A 70 -31.50 -5.74 -10.27
C VAL A 70 -30.08 -6.24 -10.60
N LEU A 71 -29.93 -7.03 -11.68
CA LEU A 71 -28.62 -7.48 -12.16
C LEU A 71 -27.75 -6.32 -12.66
N ILE A 72 -28.36 -5.32 -13.29
CA ILE A 72 -27.63 -4.12 -13.72
C ILE A 72 -27.12 -3.33 -12.52
N ALA A 73 -28.00 -3.09 -11.54
CA ALA A 73 -27.63 -2.34 -10.34
C ALA A 73 -26.58 -3.08 -9.51
N GLY A 74 -26.76 -4.39 -9.27
CA GLY A 74 -25.80 -5.24 -8.58
C GLY A 74 -24.46 -5.30 -9.30
N GLY A 75 -24.48 -5.48 -10.62
CA GLY A 75 -23.27 -5.48 -11.46
C GLY A 75 -22.51 -4.15 -11.42
N ALA A 76 -23.24 -3.02 -11.42
CA ALA A 76 -22.63 -1.70 -11.30
C ALA A 76 -21.92 -1.52 -9.95
N ILE A 77 -22.55 -1.93 -8.84
CA ILE A 77 -21.95 -1.87 -7.50
C ILE A 77 -20.68 -2.72 -7.45
N VAL A 78 -20.74 -3.96 -7.94
CA VAL A 78 -19.57 -4.88 -7.95
C VAL A 78 -18.44 -4.31 -8.82
N THR A 79 -18.78 -3.73 -9.98
CA THR A 79 -17.79 -3.08 -10.86
C THR A 79 -17.10 -1.90 -10.16
N LEU A 80 -17.87 -1.04 -9.49
CA LEU A 80 -17.34 0.11 -8.74
C LEU A 80 -16.43 -0.34 -7.59
N MET A 81 -16.81 -1.37 -6.85
CA MET A 81 -15.96 -1.95 -5.80
C MET A 81 -14.66 -2.52 -6.36
N GLY A 82 -14.74 -3.24 -7.49
CA GLY A 82 -13.56 -3.76 -8.19
C GLY A 82 -12.65 -2.63 -8.67
N ALA A 83 -13.20 -1.61 -9.30
CA ALA A 83 -12.45 -0.45 -9.77
C ALA A 83 -11.77 0.30 -8.60
N ALA A 84 -12.47 0.49 -7.48
CA ALA A 84 -11.90 1.12 -6.28
C ALA A 84 -10.70 0.33 -5.74
N LEU A 85 -10.80 -1.01 -5.69
CA LEU A 85 -9.69 -1.87 -5.27
C LEU A 85 -8.49 -1.78 -6.23
N VAL A 86 -8.73 -1.77 -7.54
CA VAL A 86 -7.66 -1.62 -8.55
C VAL A 86 -6.97 -0.26 -8.38
N VAL A 87 -7.75 0.82 -8.27
CA VAL A 87 -7.19 2.17 -8.10
C VAL A 87 -6.42 2.27 -6.78
N TYR A 88 -6.94 1.70 -5.69
CA TYR A 88 -6.21 1.65 -4.42
C TYR A 88 -4.90 0.88 -4.54
N TYR A 89 -4.91 -0.28 -5.20
CA TYR A 89 -3.69 -1.06 -5.47
C TYR A 89 -2.67 -0.27 -6.30
N MET A 90 -3.13 0.50 -7.28
CA MET A 90 -2.28 1.30 -8.15
C MET A 90 -1.70 2.54 -7.47
N THR A 91 -2.43 3.15 -6.56
CA THR A 91 -2.07 4.46 -5.98
C THR A 91 -1.38 4.38 -4.64
N PHE A 92 -1.47 3.25 -3.93
CA PHE A 92 -0.80 3.07 -2.65
C PHE A 92 0.63 2.57 -2.82
N GLY A 93 1.58 3.23 -2.17
CA GLY A 93 2.96 2.76 -2.11
C GLY A 93 3.86 3.65 -1.25
N ILE A 94 4.87 3.03 -0.63
CA ILE A 94 5.96 3.71 0.05
C ILE A 94 7.24 3.31 -0.68
N PHE A 95 7.92 4.28 -1.26
CA PHE A 95 9.23 4.08 -1.89
C PHE A 95 10.28 4.67 -0.97
N TYR A 96 11.30 3.91 -0.64
CA TYR A 96 12.26 4.34 0.36
C TYR A 96 13.70 4.02 -0.04
N ASP A 97 14.60 4.83 0.46
CA ASP A 97 16.05 4.66 0.40
C ASP A 97 16.67 4.79 1.80
N LYS A 98 17.98 5.00 1.89
CA LYS A 98 18.70 5.13 3.17
C LYS A 98 18.44 6.45 3.89
N GLU A 99 17.96 7.49 3.21
CA GLU A 99 17.84 8.85 3.75
C GLU A 99 16.42 9.37 3.80
N SER A 100 15.55 8.87 2.90
CA SER A 100 14.22 9.41 2.68
C SER A 100 13.23 8.36 2.18
N PHE A 101 11.96 8.70 2.25
CA PHE A 101 10.90 7.90 1.63
C PHE A 101 9.83 8.77 0.99
N VAL A 102 9.20 8.24 -0.04
CA VAL A 102 8.06 8.85 -0.73
C VAL A 102 6.81 8.09 -0.35
N TYR A 103 5.88 8.77 0.28
CA TYR A 103 4.57 8.22 0.63
C TYR A 103 3.52 8.62 -0.38
N THR A 104 2.85 7.64 -0.93
CA THR A 104 1.76 7.84 -1.89
C THR A 104 0.52 7.12 -1.38
N SER A 105 -0.59 7.82 -1.30
CA SER A 105 -1.88 7.28 -0.88
C SER A 105 -2.98 7.75 -1.81
N PHE A 106 -4.09 7.00 -1.84
CA PHE A 106 -5.25 7.30 -2.67
C PHE A 106 -5.75 8.74 -2.49
N GLY A 107 -5.93 9.45 -3.59
CA GLY A 107 -6.45 10.82 -3.60
C GLY A 107 -5.52 11.90 -3.03
N LYS A 108 -4.30 11.56 -2.61
CA LYS A 108 -3.32 12.52 -2.08
C LYS A 108 -2.11 12.63 -3.01
N LYS A 109 -1.51 13.81 -3.06
CA LYS A 109 -0.24 14.01 -3.76
C LYS A 109 0.86 13.24 -3.04
N SER A 110 1.79 12.66 -3.80
CA SER A 110 2.98 12.02 -3.26
C SER A 110 3.80 13.03 -2.46
N VAL A 111 4.21 12.64 -1.26
CA VAL A 111 5.00 13.49 -0.37
C VAL A 111 6.30 12.77 -0.06
N THR A 112 7.41 13.49 -0.18
CA THR A 112 8.73 12.98 0.21
C THR A 112 9.04 13.42 1.62
N TYR A 113 9.41 12.46 2.46
CA TYR A 113 9.81 12.69 3.84
C TYR A 113 11.25 12.21 4.06
N ARG A 114 11.98 12.94 4.89
CA ARG A 114 13.23 12.45 5.47
C ARG A 114 12.94 11.75 6.79
N TYR A 115 13.73 10.75 7.16
CA TYR A 115 13.51 10.02 8.41
C TYR A 115 13.60 10.91 9.65
N GLN A 116 14.39 11.99 9.61
CA GLN A 116 14.42 13.01 10.68
C GLN A 116 13.06 13.62 11.01
N GLN A 117 12.14 13.63 10.03
CA GLN A 117 10.81 14.22 10.18
C GLN A 117 9.84 13.29 10.90
N ILE A 118 10.23 12.07 11.23
CA ILE A 118 9.43 11.18 12.06
C ILE A 118 9.57 11.65 13.52
N ARG A 119 8.46 12.07 14.10
CA ARG A 119 8.38 12.57 15.47
C ARG A 119 8.11 11.45 16.46
N ALA A 120 7.16 10.59 16.13
CA ALA A 120 6.70 9.49 16.99
C ALA A 120 5.96 8.44 16.18
N GLN A 121 5.73 7.27 16.80
CA GLN A 121 4.85 6.25 16.23
C GLN A 121 3.74 5.88 17.21
N GLN A 122 2.67 5.35 16.63
CA GLN A 122 1.58 4.72 17.36
C GLN A 122 1.24 3.39 16.68
N ILE A 123 0.99 2.35 17.47
CA ILE A 123 0.71 1.01 16.96
C ILE A 123 -0.72 0.66 17.35
N TYR A 124 -1.51 0.24 16.36
CA TYR A 124 -2.87 -0.20 16.53
C TYR A 124 -3.02 -1.65 16.09
N ILE A 125 -3.72 -2.43 16.90
CA ILE A 125 -4.19 -3.75 16.49
C ILE A 125 -5.59 -3.56 15.93
N VAL A 126 -5.74 -3.71 14.61
CA VAL A 126 -7.02 -3.63 13.91
C VAL A 126 -7.69 -5.00 13.82
N GLN A 127 -8.99 -5.00 13.48
CA GLN A 127 -9.77 -6.23 13.35
C GLN A 127 -9.06 -7.29 12.48
N GLY A 128 -9.02 -8.52 12.98
CA GLY A 128 -8.34 -9.63 12.32
C GLY A 128 -6.86 -9.81 12.70
N GLY A 129 -6.39 -9.16 13.77
CA GLY A 129 -5.00 -9.28 14.24
C GLY A 129 -3.98 -8.53 13.39
N ASN A 130 -4.46 -7.63 12.54
CA ASN A 130 -3.61 -6.81 11.68
C ASN A 130 -2.99 -5.68 12.48
N ILE A 131 -1.71 -5.44 12.30
CA ILE A 131 -1.01 -4.35 12.97
C ILE A 131 -0.88 -3.18 12.00
N LEU A 132 -1.39 -2.02 12.42
CA LEU A 132 -1.23 -0.73 11.77
C LEU A 132 -0.24 0.11 12.55
N VAL A 133 0.82 0.54 11.89
CA VAL A 133 1.79 1.49 12.43
C VAL A 133 1.52 2.86 11.84
N GLU A 134 1.30 3.84 12.69
CA GLU A 134 1.17 5.24 12.32
C GLU A 134 2.45 5.98 12.65
N LEU A 135 3.07 6.57 11.65
CA LEU A 135 4.24 7.44 11.82
C LEU A 135 3.77 8.89 11.78
N HIS A 136 3.90 9.57 12.92
CA HIS A 136 3.55 10.98 13.05
C HIS A 136 4.72 11.84 12.58
N MET A 137 4.45 12.67 11.56
CA MET A 137 5.45 13.50 10.95
C MET A 137 5.48 14.89 11.59
N THR A 138 6.60 15.60 11.48
CA THR A 138 6.77 16.97 12.01
C THR A 138 5.84 18.00 11.38
N ASP A 139 5.31 17.72 10.17
CA ASP A 139 4.32 18.56 9.48
C ASP A 139 2.87 18.32 9.93
N GLY A 140 2.66 17.51 10.97
CA GLY A 140 1.35 17.15 11.50
C GLY A 140 0.59 16.09 10.69
N LYS A 141 1.19 15.55 9.63
CA LYS A 141 0.58 14.45 8.87
C LYS A 141 0.98 13.10 9.45
N THR A 142 0.14 12.11 9.18
CA THR A 142 0.36 10.73 9.59
C THR A 142 0.55 9.83 8.38
N VAL A 143 1.58 9.00 8.44
CA VAL A 143 1.86 7.96 7.45
C VAL A 143 1.41 6.62 8.03
N HIS A 144 0.49 5.96 7.34
CA HIS A 144 -0.07 4.69 7.76
C HIS A 144 0.69 3.53 7.09
N VAL A 145 1.25 2.64 7.90
CA VAL A 145 1.98 1.46 7.45
C VAL A 145 1.33 0.22 8.04
N GLN A 146 0.74 -0.62 7.21
CA GLN A 146 0.23 -1.92 7.63
C GLN A 146 1.36 -2.94 7.57
N LEU A 147 1.65 -3.63 8.68
CA LEU A 147 2.73 -4.64 8.73
C LEU A 147 2.54 -5.84 7.82
N GLN A 148 1.30 -6.07 7.35
CA GLN A 148 1.00 -7.13 6.39
C GLN A 148 1.39 -6.80 4.94
N LEU A 149 1.76 -5.55 4.68
CA LEU A 149 2.25 -5.16 3.38
C LEU A 149 3.61 -5.81 3.14
N LYS A 150 3.87 -6.15 1.90
CA LYS A 150 5.15 -6.72 1.51
C LYS A 150 6.28 -5.74 1.82
N ASP A 151 7.30 -6.20 2.51
CA ASP A 151 8.52 -5.46 2.90
C ASP A 151 8.26 -4.24 3.84
N ALA A 152 7.12 -4.22 4.56
CA ALA A 152 6.80 -3.18 5.52
C ALA A 152 7.74 -3.17 6.73
N ASP A 153 8.09 -4.36 7.22
CA ASP A 153 9.09 -4.59 8.26
C ASP A 153 10.44 -3.98 7.88
N LYS A 154 10.95 -4.31 6.69
CA LYS A 154 12.21 -3.77 6.18
C LYS A 154 12.20 -2.25 6.02
N PHE A 155 11.06 -1.69 5.64
CA PHE A 155 10.90 -0.24 5.59
C PHE A 155 11.04 0.37 6.98
N LEU A 156 10.35 -0.17 7.98
CA LEU A 156 10.40 0.34 9.35
C LEU A 156 11.81 0.21 9.95
N ASP A 157 12.49 -0.91 9.72
CA ASP A 157 13.88 -1.12 10.14
C ASP A 157 14.82 -0.09 9.48
N THR A 158 14.68 0.12 8.17
CA THR A 158 15.47 1.09 7.42
C THR A 158 15.20 2.51 7.90
N ALA A 159 13.92 2.84 8.13
CA ALA A 159 13.49 4.13 8.61
C ALA A 159 14.03 4.43 10.00
N PHE A 160 13.97 3.44 10.90
CA PHE A 160 14.51 3.57 12.25
C PHE A 160 16.04 3.72 12.23
N ALA A 161 16.74 2.88 11.47
CA ALA A 161 18.20 2.98 11.33
C ALA A 161 18.61 4.36 10.76
N GLY A 162 17.92 4.84 9.72
CA GLY A 162 18.15 6.16 9.14
C GLY A 162 17.85 7.30 10.11
N TRP A 163 16.78 7.18 10.90
CA TRP A 163 16.41 8.14 11.94
C TRP A 163 17.47 8.21 13.06
N CYS A 164 17.98 7.07 13.51
CA CYS A 164 19.03 6.99 14.50
C CYS A 164 20.36 7.54 13.96
N ALA A 165 20.77 7.14 12.76
CA ALA A 165 22.01 7.59 12.12
C ALA A 165 22.06 9.11 11.99
N GLN A 166 20.95 9.74 11.63
CA GLN A 166 20.84 11.19 11.48
C GLN A 166 20.89 11.94 12.82
N ARG A 167 20.69 11.26 13.95
CA ARG A 167 20.78 11.80 15.32
C ARG A 167 22.04 11.39 16.06
N GLY A 168 22.89 10.54 15.45
CA GLY A 168 24.07 10.00 16.11
C GLY A 168 23.72 9.03 17.26
N ILE A 169 22.56 8.38 17.20
CA ILE A 169 22.08 7.43 18.19
C ILE A 169 22.39 6.02 17.70
N ASP A 170 22.89 5.16 18.60
CA ASP A 170 23.02 3.73 18.30
C ASP A 170 21.65 3.07 18.32
N PRO A 171 21.19 2.45 17.22
CA PRO A 171 19.90 1.77 17.17
C PRO A 171 19.74 0.68 18.23
N ALA A 172 20.80 -0.05 18.55
CA ALA A 172 20.76 -1.14 19.52
C ALA A 172 20.66 -0.66 20.99
N GLY A 173 21.11 0.56 21.26
CA GLY A 173 21.06 1.18 22.59
C GLY A 173 19.92 2.18 22.76
N CYS A 174 18.97 2.26 21.81
CA CYS A 174 17.89 3.21 21.86
C CYS A 174 16.76 2.72 22.77
N ASP A 175 16.31 3.55 23.72
CA ASP A 175 15.24 3.22 24.67
C ASP A 175 13.87 2.95 23.97
N PHE A 176 13.72 3.37 22.71
CA PHE A 176 12.51 3.14 21.93
C PHE A 176 12.53 1.80 21.21
N HIS A 177 13.69 1.16 21.09
CA HIS A 177 13.82 -0.11 20.37
C HIS A 177 13.32 -1.26 21.25
N ASP A 178 12.15 -1.76 20.93
CA ASP A 178 11.60 -2.97 21.52
C ASP A 178 11.37 -4.01 20.41
N PRO A 179 12.27 -4.99 20.26
CA PRO A 179 12.16 -6.00 19.21
C PRO A 179 10.90 -6.87 19.36
N ASP A 180 10.43 -7.08 20.60
CA ASP A 180 9.26 -7.92 20.86
C ASP A 180 7.94 -7.20 20.52
N ASN A 181 7.89 -5.88 20.72
CA ASN A 181 6.73 -5.05 20.44
C ASN A 181 6.86 -4.22 19.15
N SER A 182 7.94 -4.38 18.41
CA SER A 182 8.19 -3.61 17.19
C SER A 182 8.11 -2.09 17.35
N CYS A 183 8.54 -1.59 18.51
CA CYS A 183 8.52 -0.17 18.83
C CYS A 183 9.86 0.48 18.48
N TRP A 184 10.02 0.92 17.25
CA TRP A 184 11.28 1.53 16.78
C TRP A 184 11.41 3.02 17.08
N PHE A 185 10.31 3.76 17.16
CA PHE A 185 10.30 5.21 17.34
C PHE A 185 9.71 5.60 18.70
N PRO A 186 9.94 6.85 19.17
CA PRO A 186 9.24 7.36 20.33
C PRO A 186 7.73 7.16 20.18
N LYS A 187 7.06 6.79 21.29
CA LYS A 187 5.60 6.68 21.31
C LYS A 187 4.97 8.08 21.18
N ALA A 188 3.88 8.18 20.43
CA ALA A 188 3.07 9.38 20.43
C ALA A 188 2.49 9.58 21.82
N VAL A 189 2.60 10.81 22.35
CA VAL A 189 1.92 11.18 23.58
C VAL A 189 0.47 11.45 23.20
N GLU A 190 -0.47 10.78 23.83
CA GLU A 190 -1.90 11.10 23.71
C GLU A 190 -2.09 12.51 24.30
N GLU A 191 -2.41 13.47 23.43
CA GLU A 191 -2.80 14.83 23.82
C GLU A 191 -4.28 14.88 24.15
#